data_3de19a74db59ffb33f1a61b259109b30
#
_entry.id   3de19a74db59ffb33f1a61b259109b30
#
_cell.length_a   1.000
_cell.length_b   1.000
_cell.length_c   1.000
_cell.angle_alpha   90.00
_cell.angle_beta   90.00
_cell.angle_gamma   90.00
#
_symmetry.space_group_name_H-M   'P 1'
#
loop_
_entity.id
_entity.type
_entity.pdbx_description
1 polymer ?
#
loop_
_entity_poly.entity_id
_entity_poly.type
_entity_poly.pdbx_seq_one_letter_code
_entity_poly.pdbx_strand_id
1 'polypeptide(L)'
;SILFTPITAVESFSDYLVDVLQELNKAIDSGQLGIDNEKGDERLSIKDIEQEFIFHYFTIVNRMKEVMREADIEMKIDTYFRLLKRVTDTITIPFRGEPLSGLQIMGVLETRALDFDRLIILSMNEGIFPLRKAANSFIPYNLRRGFGLPTYEHQDSVWAYHFYRLIYRANHVSLLYDTRSNGLQTGEVSRFVHQLHYHYEEPIQN
;
A
#
# COMPACT_ATOMS: atom_id res chain seq x y z
N SER A 1 -27.74 21.46 12.44
CA SER A 1 -26.52 20.87 11.85
C SER A 1 -26.49 19.39 12.22
N ILE A 2 -26.48 18.51 11.24
CA ILE A 2 -26.46 17.03 11.42
C ILE A 2 -25.29 16.61 12.32
N LEU A 3 -24.16 17.31 12.25
CA LEU A 3 -22.92 16.98 12.96
C LEU A 3 -22.99 17.04 14.50
N PHE A 4 -24.02 17.65 15.08
CA PHE A 4 -24.12 17.86 16.54
C PHE A 4 -25.35 17.19 17.16
N THR A 5 -25.91 16.18 16.50
CA THR A 5 -27.06 15.45 17.03
C THR A 5 -26.60 14.43 18.09
N PRO A 6 -27.12 14.45 19.32
CA PRO A 6 -26.75 13.47 20.33
C PRO A 6 -27.30 12.09 19.95
N ILE A 7 -26.44 11.09 19.94
CA ILE A 7 -26.76 9.73 19.52
C ILE A 7 -26.56 8.81 20.71
N THR A 8 -27.58 8.05 21.06
CA THR A 8 -27.57 7.15 22.22
C THR A 8 -27.64 5.67 21.83
N ALA A 9 -28.15 5.36 20.62
CA ALA A 9 -28.29 3.99 20.13
C ALA A 9 -27.40 3.74 18.90
N VAL A 10 -26.90 2.53 18.76
CA VAL A 10 -25.99 2.16 17.64
C VAL A 10 -26.71 2.15 16.29
N GLU A 11 -27.99 1.78 16.26
CA GLU A 11 -28.78 1.86 15.02
C GLU A 11 -28.90 3.31 14.53
N SER A 12 -29.27 4.24 15.42
CA SER A 12 -29.30 5.67 15.12
C SER A 12 -27.94 6.21 14.72
N PHE A 13 -26.85 5.60 15.23
CA PHE A 13 -25.50 5.97 14.87
C PHE A 13 -25.12 5.55 13.45
N SER A 14 -25.54 4.37 13.02
CA SER A 14 -25.34 3.93 11.62
C SER A 14 -26.10 4.83 10.64
N ASP A 15 -27.34 5.21 10.96
CA ASP A 15 -28.12 6.15 10.14
C ASP A 15 -27.48 7.54 10.08
N TYR A 16 -27.00 8.03 11.21
CA TYR A 16 -26.25 9.27 11.28
C TYR A 16 -25.00 9.25 10.40
N LEU A 17 -24.22 8.16 10.41
CA LEU A 17 -23.05 8.05 9.54
C LEU A 17 -23.42 8.07 8.06
N VAL A 18 -24.50 7.39 7.69
CA VAL A 18 -25.04 7.40 6.33
C VAL A 18 -25.41 8.81 5.90
N ASP A 19 -26.13 9.55 6.75
CA ASP A 19 -26.53 10.93 6.47
C ASP A 19 -25.33 11.87 6.31
N VAL A 20 -24.32 11.73 7.18
CA VAL A 20 -23.06 12.49 7.10
C VAL A 20 -22.33 12.21 5.79
N LEU A 21 -22.21 10.93 5.40
CA LEU A 21 -21.56 10.55 4.14
C LEU A 21 -22.31 11.09 2.92
N GLN A 22 -23.63 11.11 2.94
CA GLN A 22 -24.44 11.69 1.88
C GLN A 22 -24.24 13.20 1.76
N GLU A 23 -24.19 13.92 2.88
CA GLU A 23 -23.93 15.36 2.88
C GLU A 23 -22.50 15.68 2.43
N LEU A 24 -21.52 14.88 2.83
CA LEU A 24 -20.14 15.00 2.31
C LEU A 24 -20.10 14.79 0.79
N ASN A 25 -20.78 13.77 0.28
CA ASN A 25 -20.82 13.54 -1.16
C ASN A 25 -21.46 14.72 -1.93
N LYS A 26 -22.54 15.29 -1.41
CA LYS A 26 -23.16 16.50 -1.99
C LYS A 26 -22.21 17.70 -1.96
N ALA A 27 -21.45 17.87 -0.87
CA ALA A 27 -20.50 18.97 -0.74
C ALA A 27 -19.32 18.84 -1.72
N ILE A 28 -18.83 17.62 -1.96
CA ILE A 28 -17.82 17.33 -2.99
C ILE A 28 -18.39 17.59 -4.39
N ASP A 29 -19.62 17.14 -4.65
CA ASP A 29 -20.29 17.36 -5.95
C ASP A 29 -20.50 18.84 -6.25
N SER A 30 -20.84 19.63 -5.25
CA SER A 30 -21.02 21.07 -5.39
C SER A 30 -19.73 21.88 -5.49
N GLY A 31 -18.56 21.25 -5.37
CA GLY A 31 -17.26 21.92 -5.41
C GLY A 31 -16.94 22.74 -4.16
N GLN A 32 -17.73 22.64 -3.09
CA GLN A 32 -17.50 23.40 -1.85
C GLN A 32 -16.28 22.91 -1.04
N LEU A 33 -15.86 21.66 -1.25
CA LEU A 33 -14.71 21.04 -0.55
C LEU A 33 -13.54 20.71 -1.48
N GLY A 34 -13.72 20.83 -2.79
CA GLY A 34 -12.69 20.49 -3.78
C GLY A 34 -11.60 21.56 -3.85
N ILE A 35 -10.35 21.13 -3.82
CA ILE A 35 -9.23 21.96 -4.26
C ILE A 35 -9.39 22.09 -5.77
N ASP A 36 -9.64 23.31 -6.26
CA ASP A 36 -9.68 23.63 -7.69
C ASP A 36 -8.41 23.14 -8.37
N ASN A 37 -8.50 22.03 -9.07
CA ASN A 37 -7.43 21.60 -9.98
C ASN A 37 -7.59 22.37 -11.27
N GLU A 38 -6.68 23.31 -11.50
CA GLU A 38 -6.52 23.96 -12.78
C GLU A 38 -6.43 22.93 -13.92
N LYS A 39 -7.22 23.22 -14.93
CA LYS A 39 -7.30 22.72 -16.28
C LYS A 39 -6.28 21.66 -16.75
N GLY A 40 -6.79 20.52 -17.15
CA GLY A 40 -6.29 19.87 -18.37
C GLY A 40 -5.40 18.64 -18.17
N ASP A 41 -5.91 17.60 -17.57
CA ASP A 41 -5.45 16.25 -17.89
C ASP A 41 -6.58 15.24 -17.54
N GLU A 42 -6.82 14.26 -18.43
CA GLU A 42 -7.81 13.18 -18.25
C GLU A 42 -7.44 12.18 -17.13
N ARG A 43 -6.62 12.62 -16.19
CA ARG A 43 -6.22 11.84 -15.02
C ARG A 43 -7.31 11.94 -13.96
N LEU A 44 -7.53 10.83 -13.27
CA LEU A 44 -8.43 10.70 -12.12
C LEU A 44 -8.45 11.99 -11.30
N SER A 45 -9.58 12.68 -11.32
CA SER A 45 -9.77 13.86 -10.52
C SER A 45 -9.65 13.46 -9.04
N ILE A 46 -9.06 14.30 -8.20
CA ILE A 46 -9.09 14.10 -6.74
C ILE A 46 -10.53 13.86 -6.28
N LYS A 47 -11.48 14.53 -6.90
CA LYS A 47 -12.92 14.35 -6.68
C LYS A 47 -13.37 12.89 -6.90
N ASP A 48 -12.92 12.23 -7.95
CA ASP A 48 -13.31 10.84 -8.23
C ASP A 48 -12.77 9.87 -7.16
N ILE A 49 -11.57 10.16 -6.65
CA ILE A 49 -10.96 9.39 -5.56
C ILE A 49 -11.74 9.60 -4.27
N GLU A 50 -12.09 10.84 -3.93
CA GLU A 50 -12.87 11.18 -2.73
C GLU A 50 -14.26 10.52 -2.78
N GLN A 51 -14.92 10.53 -3.93
CA GLN A 51 -16.20 9.87 -4.12
C GLN A 51 -16.12 8.35 -3.95
N GLU A 52 -15.05 7.72 -4.46
CA GLU A 52 -14.82 6.29 -4.30
C GLU A 52 -14.61 5.92 -2.82
N PHE A 53 -13.87 6.75 -2.05
CA PHE A 53 -13.75 6.58 -0.60
C PHE A 53 -15.10 6.64 0.10
N ILE A 54 -15.92 7.66 -0.19
CA ILE A 54 -17.26 7.81 0.40
C ILE A 54 -18.13 6.61 0.05
N PHE A 55 -18.10 6.15 -1.19
CA PHE A 55 -18.87 4.98 -1.64
C PHE A 55 -18.51 3.72 -0.87
N HIS A 56 -17.21 3.47 -0.67
CA HIS A 56 -16.75 2.33 0.12
C HIS A 56 -17.18 2.43 1.59
N TYR A 57 -17.02 3.60 2.22
CA TYR A 57 -17.48 3.81 3.58
C TYR A 57 -18.99 3.60 3.72
N PHE A 58 -19.77 4.15 2.80
CA PHE A 58 -21.23 3.97 2.74
C PHE A 58 -21.61 2.49 2.64
N THR A 59 -20.94 1.75 1.79
CA THR A 59 -21.16 0.31 1.62
C THR A 59 -20.87 -0.47 2.91
N ILE A 60 -19.77 -0.15 3.59
CA ILE A 60 -19.39 -0.81 4.86
C ILE A 60 -20.40 -0.52 5.95
N VAL A 61 -20.78 0.76 6.13
CA VAL A 61 -21.74 1.17 7.17
C VAL A 61 -23.07 0.46 6.98
N ASN A 62 -23.57 0.41 5.74
CA ASN A 62 -24.82 -0.30 5.43
C ASN A 62 -24.68 -1.81 5.68
N ARG A 63 -23.57 -2.42 5.28
CA ARG A 63 -23.32 -3.84 5.53
C ARG A 63 -23.26 -4.17 7.04
N MET A 64 -22.60 -3.33 7.81
CA MET A 64 -22.55 -3.48 9.26
C MET A 64 -23.95 -3.36 9.88
N LYS A 65 -24.74 -2.37 9.43
CA LYS A 65 -26.12 -2.19 9.87
C LYS A 65 -26.99 -3.42 9.59
N GLU A 66 -26.89 -3.98 8.38
CA GLU A 66 -27.62 -5.22 8.02
C GLU A 66 -27.22 -6.40 8.90
N VAL A 67 -25.93 -6.66 9.07
CA VAL A 67 -25.44 -7.77 9.89
C VAL A 67 -25.90 -7.64 11.34
N MET A 68 -25.83 -6.43 11.90
CA MET A 68 -26.30 -6.20 13.28
C MET A 68 -27.79 -6.46 13.43
N ARG A 69 -28.61 -6.03 12.46
CA ARG A 69 -30.05 -6.26 12.45
C ARG A 69 -30.42 -7.73 12.28
N GLU A 70 -29.72 -8.44 11.37
CA GLU A 70 -29.98 -9.86 11.13
C GLU A 70 -29.58 -10.76 12.31
N ALA A 71 -28.51 -10.41 12.99
CA ALA A 71 -27.97 -11.16 14.10
C ALA A 71 -28.50 -10.71 15.48
N ASP A 72 -29.37 -9.70 15.52
CA ASP A 72 -29.93 -9.09 16.73
C ASP A 72 -28.83 -8.76 17.77
N ILE A 73 -27.76 -8.13 17.30
CA ILE A 73 -26.58 -7.81 18.14
C ILE A 73 -26.71 -6.41 18.71
N GLU A 74 -26.87 -6.33 20.02
CA GLU A 74 -26.70 -5.08 20.76
C GLU A 74 -25.24 -4.85 21.10
N MET A 75 -24.70 -3.68 20.77
CA MET A 75 -23.33 -3.30 21.14
C MET A 75 -23.24 -1.85 21.54
N LYS A 76 -22.14 -1.51 22.23
CA LYS A 76 -21.81 -0.12 22.56
C LYS A 76 -21.23 0.61 21.34
N ILE A 77 -21.45 1.92 21.26
CA ILE A 77 -20.93 2.77 20.18
C ILE A 77 -19.40 2.63 20.04
N ASP A 78 -18.65 2.56 21.14
CA ASP A 78 -17.19 2.36 21.10
C ASP A 78 -16.79 1.03 20.46
N THR A 79 -17.59 -0.03 20.67
CA THR A 79 -17.34 -1.34 20.04
C THR A 79 -17.63 -1.26 18.55
N TYR A 80 -18.70 -0.59 18.17
CA TYR A 80 -19.04 -0.35 16.79
C TYR A 80 -17.93 0.39 16.05
N PHE A 81 -17.39 1.47 16.63
CA PHE A 81 -16.28 2.22 16.07
C PHE A 81 -15.02 1.39 15.86
N ARG A 82 -14.68 0.55 16.85
CA ARG A 82 -13.50 -0.34 16.71
C ARG A 82 -13.70 -1.37 15.60
N LEU A 83 -14.90 -1.90 15.46
CA LEU A 83 -15.23 -2.82 14.36
C LEU A 83 -15.20 -2.11 13.02
N LEU A 84 -15.84 -0.95 12.92
CA LEU A 84 -15.85 -0.13 11.71
C LEU A 84 -14.41 0.17 11.28
N LYS A 85 -13.58 0.67 12.19
CA LYS A 85 -12.16 0.94 11.91
C LYS A 85 -11.43 -0.31 11.43
N ARG A 86 -11.62 -1.45 12.11
CA ARG A 86 -10.97 -2.70 11.73
C ARG A 86 -11.37 -3.18 10.33
N VAL A 87 -12.64 -3.02 9.95
CA VAL A 87 -13.13 -3.37 8.62
C VAL A 87 -12.57 -2.39 7.57
N THR A 88 -12.60 -1.09 7.85
CA THR A 88 -12.08 -0.08 6.93
C THR A 88 -10.57 -0.19 6.71
N ASP A 89 -9.79 -0.54 7.73
CA ASP A 89 -8.33 -0.75 7.63
C ASP A 89 -7.95 -1.92 6.70
N THR A 90 -8.88 -2.83 6.39
CA THR A 90 -8.64 -3.96 5.47
C THR A 90 -9.00 -3.66 4.01
N ILE A 91 -9.66 -2.52 3.76
CA ILE A 91 -10.13 -2.18 2.42
C ILE A 91 -9.07 -1.38 1.69
N THR A 92 -8.78 -1.82 0.49
CA THR A 92 -7.93 -1.10 -0.45
C THR A 92 -8.77 -0.63 -1.63
N ILE A 93 -8.63 0.63 -1.98
CA ILE A 93 -9.28 1.19 -3.17
C ILE A 93 -8.29 1.11 -4.32
N PRO A 94 -8.54 0.27 -5.33
CA PRO A 94 -7.66 0.16 -6.48
C PRO A 94 -7.78 1.42 -7.34
N PHE A 95 -6.66 2.01 -7.70
CA PHE A 95 -6.64 3.04 -8.73
C PHE A 95 -7.03 2.43 -10.08
N ARG A 96 -7.96 3.04 -10.79
CA ARG A 96 -8.34 2.63 -12.13
C ARG A 96 -7.39 3.27 -13.13
N GLY A 97 -6.90 2.48 -14.04
CA GLY A 97 -6.03 2.89 -15.14
C GLY A 97 -4.58 2.48 -14.92
N GLU A 98 -3.98 1.97 -16.00
CA GLU A 98 -2.54 1.77 -16.09
C GLU A 98 -1.94 2.99 -16.78
N PRO A 99 -1.14 3.81 -16.10
CA PRO A 99 -0.46 4.91 -16.78
C PRO A 99 0.56 4.33 -17.76
N LEU A 100 0.33 4.54 -19.04
CA LEU A 100 1.26 4.10 -20.08
C LEU A 100 2.40 5.08 -20.32
N SER A 101 2.38 6.23 -19.65
CA SER A 101 3.39 7.29 -19.79
C SER A 101 3.56 8.09 -18.50
N GLY A 102 4.69 8.75 -18.34
CA GLY A 102 5.01 9.58 -17.19
C GLY A 102 5.67 8.82 -16.03
N LEU A 103 5.60 9.38 -14.84
CA LEU A 103 6.15 8.77 -13.63
C LEU A 103 5.28 7.61 -13.17
N GLN A 104 5.87 6.44 -13.01
CA GLN A 104 5.21 5.25 -12.50
C GLN A 104 5.82 4.83 -11.17
N ILE A 105 4.96 4.57 -10.18
CA ILE A 105 5.35 4.07 -8.86
C ILE A 105 4.84 2.64 -8.74
N MET A 106 5.75 1.69 -8.64
CA MET A 106 5.45 0.26 -8.67
C MET A 106 6.24 -0.50 -7.61
N GLY A 107 5.73 -1.64 -7.18
CA GLY A 107 6.52 -2.63 -6.46
C GLY A 107 7.45 -3.41 -7.40
N VAL A 108 8.45 -4.06 -6.84
CA VAL A 108 9.46 -4.81 -7.62
C VAL A 108 8.84 -5.96 -8.43
N LEU A 109 7.77 -6.56 -7.92
CA LEU A 109 7.12 -7.69 -8.60
C LEU A 109 6.26 -7.22 -9.79
N GLU A 110 5.74 -6.02 -9.73
CA GLU A 110 4.94 -5.40 -10.78
C GLU A 110 5.79 -4.93 -11.96
N THR A 111 7.09 -4.72 -11.76
CA THR A 111 8.04 -4.31 -12.81
C THR A 111 8.50 -5.45 -13.72
N ARG A 112 7.97 -6.67 -13.54
CA ARG A 112 8.38 -7.83 -14.35
C ARG A 112 8.13 -7.58 -15.84
N ALA A 113 9.15 -7.91 -16.64
CA ALA A 113 9.14 -7.76 -18.10
C ALA A 113 9.02 -6.31 -18.61
N LEU A 114 9.07 -5.31 -17.74
CA LEU A 114 9.13 -3.91 -18.10
C LEU A 114 10.58 -3.43 -18.15
N ASP A 115 10.86 -2.52 -19.08
CA ASP A 115 12.15 -1.86 -19.21
C ASP A 115 11.95 -0.35 -19.00
N PHE A 116 12.86 0.28 -18.26
CA PHE A 116 12.80 1.70 -17.93
C PHE A 116 14.10 2.38 -18.33
N ASP A 117 14.01 3.57 -18.90
CA ASP A 117 15.17 4.39 -19.21
C ASP A 117 15.78 5.02 -17.95
N ARG A 118 14.92 5.52 -17.06
CA ARG A 118 15.29 6.11 -15.78
C ARG A 118 14.60 5.37 -14.64
N LEU A 119 15.40 4.92 -13.69
CA LEU A 119 14.95 4.11 -12.57
C LEU A 119 15.39 4.71 -11.26
N ILE A 120 14.46 4.83 -10.33
CA ILE A 120 14.72 5.23 -8.94
C ILE A 120 14.22 4.11 -8.05
N ILE A 121 15.13 3.46 -7.32
CA ILE A 121 14.79 2.40 -6.38
C ILE A 121 14.92 2.96 -4.96
N LEU A 122 13.81 2.94 -4.23
CA LEU A 122 13.73 3.42 -2.85
C LEU A 122 14.00 2.29 -1.85
N SER A 123 14.42 2.67 -0.64
CA SER A 123 14.59 1.75 0.50
C SER A 123 15.58 0.61 0.22
N MET A 124 16.70 0.93 -0.41
CA MET A 124 17.78 -0.02 -0.67
C MET A 124 18.56 -0.35 0.62
N ASN A 125 17.84 -0.77 1.64
CA ASN A 125 18.37 -1.17 2.93
C ASN A 125 18.32 -2.70 3.11
N GLU A 126 19.32 -3.27 3.78
CA GLU A 126 19.35 -4.69 4.09
C GLU A 126 18.15 -5.09 4.96
N GLY A 127 17.48 -6.17 4.58
CA GLY A 127 16.24 -6.61 5.23
C GLY A 127 14.95 -5.95 4.72
N ILE A 128 15.05 -4.86 3.95
CA ILE A 128 13.93 -4.24 3.22
C ILE A 128 14.03 -4.62 1.74
N PHE A 129 15.18 -4.41 1.14
CA PHE A 129 15.49 -4.84 -0.22
C PHE A 129 16.90 -5.44 -0.28
N PRO A 130 17.06 -6.76 -0.30
CA PRO A 130 16.03 -7.82 -0.35
C PRO A 130 15.27 -8.00 0.96
N LEU A 131 13.97 -8.28 0.85
CA LEU A 131 13.15 -8.60 2.01
C LEU A 131 13.49 -10.01 2.51
N ARG A 132 14.06 -10.11 3.70
CA ARG A 132 14.23 -11.38 4.40
C ARG A 132 13.00 -11.69 5.24
N LYS A 133 12.12 -12.53 4.74
CA LYS A 133 11.10 -13.16 5.59
C LYS A 133 11.70 -14.45 6.15
N ALA A 134 11.90 -14.51 7.46
CA ALA A 134 12.11 -15.78 8.13
C ALA A 134 10.89 -16.66 7.83
N ALA A 135 11.07 -17.71 7.04
CA ALA A 135 10.00 -18.66 6.82
C ALA A 135 9.77 -19.41 8.14
N ASN A 136 8.75 -19.02 8.89
CA ASN A 136 8.27 -19.78 10.04
C ASN A 136 7.65 -21.07 9.52
N SER A 137 8.50 -22.07 9.29
CA SER A 137 8.10 -23.39 8.82
C SER A 137 8.35 -24.41 9.93
N PHE A 138 7.39 -25.29 10.14
CA PHE A 138 7.58 -26.46 11.01
C PHE A 138 8.63 -27.44 10.48
N ILE A 139 9.01 -27.32 9.20
CA ILE A 139 10.04 -28.17 8.59
C ILE A 139 11.40 -27.50 8.78
N PRO A 140 12.34 -28.13 9.53
CA PRO A 140 13.69 -27.61 9.72
C PRO A 140 14.44 -27.43 8.40
N TYR A 141 15.37 -26.48 8.38
CA TYR A 141 16.16 -26.13 7.19
C TYR A 141 16.86 -27.34 6.55
N ASN A 142 17.49 -28.20 7.37
CA ASN A 142 18.21 -29.37 6.88
C ASN A 142 17.32 -30.36 6.14
N LEU A 143 16.08 -30.55 6.62
CA LEU A 143 15.10 -31.39 5.94
C LEU A 143 14.63 -30.75 4.63
N ARG A 144 14.37 -29.44 4.66
CA ARG A 144 14.00 -28.71 3.43
C ARG A 144 15.07 -28.87 2.36
N ARG A 145 16.33 -28.68 2.73
CA ARG A 145 17.46 -28.84 1.82
C ARG A 145 17.60 -30.28 1.31
N GLY A 146 17.47 -31.27 2.19
CA GLY A 146 17.59 -32.68 1.84
C GLY A 146 16.51 -33.18 0.90
N PHE A 147 15.30 -32.61 0.97
CA PHE A 147 14.16 -32.97 0.11
C PHE A 147 13.94 -31.99 -1.06
N GLY A 148 14.89 -31.08 -1.35
CA GLY A 148 14.78 -30.15 -2.47
C GLY A 148 13.66 -29.09 -2.31
N LEU A 149 13.20 -28.83 -1.10
CA LEU A 149 12.22 -27.80 -0.84
C LEU A 149 12.85 -26.40 -0.88
N PRO A 150 12.11 -25.36 -1.27
CA PRO A 150 12.60 -23.99 -1.33
C PRO A 150 13.16 -23.55 0.02
N THR A 151 14.40 -23.06 0.02
CA THR A 151 15.11 -22.50 1.17
C THR A 151 15.24 -20.98 1.03
N TYR A 152 15.81 -20.30 2.03
CA TYR A 152 16.06 -18.84 1.94
C TYR A 152 17.02 -18.47 0.81
N GLU A 153 17.95 -19.37 0.44
CA GLU A 153 18.88 -19.15 -0.68
C GLU A 153 18.12 -19.00 -2.01
N HIS A 154 17.05 -19.76 -2.19
CA HIS A 154 16.18 -19.59 -3.36
C HIS A 154 15.48 -18.23 -3.36
N GLN A 155 15.05 -17.76 -2.20
CA GLN A 155 14.44 -16.42 -2.10
C GLN A 155 15.45 -15.33 -2.41
N ASP A 156 16.67 -15.42 -1.88
CA ASP A 156 17.75 -14.48 -2.19
C ASP A 156 18.07 -14.47 -3.70
N SER A 157 18.10 -15.64 -4.35
CA SER A 157 18.30 -15.74 -5.80
C SER A 157 17.18 -15.10 -6.61
N VAL A 158 15.93 -15.23 -6.18
CA VAL A 158 14.78 -14.59 -6.83
C VAL A 158 14.86 -13.06 -6.71
N TRP A 159 15.21 -12.53 -5.52
CA TRP A 159 15.42 -11.11 -5.32
C TRP A 159 16.57 -10.57 -6.16
N ALA A 160 17.68 -11.29 -6.22
CA ALA A 160 18.80 -10.93 -7.07
C ALA A 160 18.41 -10.88 -8.54
N TYR A 161 17.67 -11.89 -9.01
CA TYR A 161 17.15 -11.90 -10.39
C TYR A 161 16.29 -10.67 -10.69
N HIS A 162 15.33 -10.34 -9.82
CA HIS A 162 14.48 -9.18 -10.01
C HIS A 162 15.28 -7.88 -10.03
N PHE A 163 16.22 -7.71 -9.11
CA PHE A 163 17.05 -6.53 -9.04
C PHE A 163 17.90 -6.35 -10.30
N TYR A 164 18.67 -7.37 -10.67
CA TYR A 164 19.56 -7.29 -11.84
C TYR A 164 18.78 -7.17 -13.15
N ARG A 165 17.62 -7.83 -13.25
CA ARG A 165 16.77 -7.70 -14.44
C ARG A 165 16.19 -6.29 -14.55
N LEU A 166 15.85 -5.67 -13.45
CA LEU A 166 15.29 -4.32 -13.42
C LEU A 166 16.31 -3.26 -13.88
N ILE A 167 17.56 -3.36 -13.44
CA ILE A 167 18.60 -2.39 -13.80
C ILE A 167 19.25 -2.66 -15.15
N TYR A 168 19.09 -3.87 -15.72
CA TYR A 168 19.84 -4.34 -16.87
C TYR A 168 19.75 -3.46 -18.12
N ARG A 169 18.59 -2.82 -18.36
CA ARG A 169 18.35 -1.97 -19.52
C ARG A 169 18.15 -0.50 -19.17
N ALA A 170 18.31 -0.11 -17.93
CA ALA A 170 18.17 1.26 -17.51
C ALA A 170 19.44 2.06 -17.83
N ASN A 171 19.27 3.23 -18.45
CA ASN A 171 20.38 4.14 -18.73
C ASN A 171 20.80 4.94 -17.49
N HIS A 172 19.83 5.24 -16.63
CA HIS A 172 20.07 5.97 -15.38
C HIS A 172 19.41 5.26 -14.21
N VAL A 173 20.20 4.88 -13.21
CA VAL A 173 19.72 4.19 -12.01
C VAL A 173 20.14 4.99 -10.78
N SER A 174 19.14 5.32 -9.95
CA SER A 174 19.36 5.96 -8.64
C SER A 174 18.90 5.00 -7.54
N LEU A 175 19.81 4.64 -6.65
CA LEU A 175 19.55 3.77 -5.51
C LEU A 175 19.53 4.59 -4.23
N LEU A 176 18.37 4.69 -3.56
CA LEU A 176 18.20 5.47 -2.35
C LEU A 176 18.05 4.57 -1.14
N TYR A 177 18.80 4.86 -0.10
CA TYR A 177 18.74 4.14 1.18
C TYR A 177 18.73 5.10 2.36
N ASP A 178 18.19 4.65 3.49
CA ASP A 178 18.14 5.42 4.74
C ASP A 178 19.29 5.00 5.65
N THR A 179 20.08 5.97 6.08
CA THR A 179 21.22 5.76 6.99
C THR A 179 20.84 5.88 8.47
N ARG A 180 19.60 6.28 8.76
CA ARG A 180 19.13 6.42 10.14
C ARG A 180 18.91 5.06 10.78
N SER A 181 19.44 4.87 11.99
CA SER A 181 19.13 3.71 12.81
C SER A 181 17.90 3.98 13.68
N ASN A 182 16.84 3.23 13.49
CA ASN A 182 15.65 3.28 14.32
C ASN A 182 15.46 1.92 15.03
N GLY A 183 15.85 1.85 16.31
CA GLY A 183 15.70 0.65 17.12
C GLY A 183 16.47 -0.56 16.58
N LEU A 184 15.76 -1.57 16.09
CA LEU A 184 16.35 -2.80 15.53
C LEU A 184 16.77 -2.69 14.06
N GLN A 185 16.44 -1.61 13.38
CA GLN A 185 16.86 -1.36 11.99
C GLN A 185 18.16 -0.55 12.01
N THR A 186 19.21 -1.14 11.47
CA THR A 186 20.59 -0.60 11.53
C THR A 186 20.90 0.45 10.47
N GLY A 187 19.98 0.78 9.56
CA GLY A 187 20.26 1.69 8.43
C GLY A 187 21.33 1.13 7.47
N GLU A 188 21.55 -0.19 7.49
CA GLU A 188 22.56 -0.84 6.67
C GLU A 188 22.16 -0.85 5.19
N VAL A 189 23.11 -0.54 4.34
CA VAL A 189 22.91 -0.52 2.88
C VAL A 189 22.70 -1.94 2.37
N SER A 190 21.81 -2.09 1.39
CA SER A 190 21.54 -3.38 0.75
C SER A 190 22.80 -4.02 0.18
N ARG A 191 22.92 -5.34 0.35
CA ARG A 191 23.99 -6.15 -0.26
C ARG A 191 24.10 -5.97 -1.78
N PHE A 192 23.02 -5.66 -2.46
CA PHE A 192 23.04 -5.45 -3.91
C PHE A 192 23.81 -4.18 -4.30
N VAL A 193 23.74 -3.12 -3.49
CA VAL A 193 24.54 -1.92 -3.70
C VAL A 193 26.01 -2.24 -3.52
N HIS A 194 26.37 -3.00 -2.48
CA HIS A 194 27.75 -3.46 -2.29
C HIS A 194 28.23 -4.36 -3.45
N GLN A 195 27.39 -5.26 -3.95
CA GLN A 195 27.72 -6.08 -5.11
C GLN A 195 28.01 -5.24 -6.35
N LEU A 196 27.22 -4.20 -6.61
CA LEU A 196 27.49 -3.29 -7.72
C LEU A 196 28.83 -2.60 -7.57
N HIS A 197 29.18 -2.10 -6.39
CA HIS A 197 30.49 -1.48 -6.12
C HIS A 197 31.67 -2.43 -6.38
N TYR A 198 31.51 -3.72 -6.10
CA TYR A 198 32.59 -4.70 -6.28
C TYR A 198 32.69 -5.26 -7.70
N HIS A 199 31.58 -5.30 -8.45
CA HIS A 199 31.53 -5.94 -9.76
C HIS A 199 31.69 -4.97 -10.93
N TYR A 200 31.40 -3.69 -10.72
CA TYR A 200 31.51 -2.69 -11.76
C TYR A 200 32.66 -1.73 -11.45
N GLU A 201 33.58 -1.60 -12.41
CA GLU A 201 34.75 -0.70 -12.30
C GLU A 201 34.40 0.77 -12.49
N GLU A 202 33.20 1.07 -12.99
CA GLU A 202 32.77 2.46 -13.19
C GLU A 202 32.39 3.11 -11.86
N PRO A 203 32.80 4.40 -11.66
CA PRO A 203 32.55 5.08 -10.42
C PRO A 203 31.04 5.30 -10.20
N ILE A 204 30.51 4.65 -9.19
CA ILE A 204 29.18 4.98 -8.68
C ILE A 204 29.27 6.34 -8.01
N GLN A 205 28.53 7.31 -8.51
CA GLN A 205 28.46 8.64 -7.90
C GLN A 205 27.61 8.57 -6.63
N ASN A 206 28.20 8.98 -5.51
CA ASN A 206 27.52 9.07 -4.21
C ASN A 206 26.86 10.44 -4.03
#